data_d2496b7cbae8928944940c78848d7425
#
_entry.id   d2496b7cbae8928944940c78848d7425
#
_cell.length_a   1.000
_cell.length_b   1.000
_cell.length_c   1.000
_cell.angle_alpha   90.00
_cell.angle_beta   90.00
_cell.angle_gamma   90.00
#
_symmetry.space_group_name_H-M   'P 1'
#
loop_
_entity.id
_entity.type
_entity.pdbx_description
1 polymer ?
#
loop_
_entity_poly.entity_id
_entity_poly.type
_entity_poly.pdbx_seq_one_letter_code
_entity_poly.pdbx_strand_id
1 'polypeptide(L)'
;MAQRQTGIEGVLLDEHTVVTVTELTQVCGVSIEQVQLMVGEGMLQPRNGARPEQWRFTGIEVKRARRALRLQRDLDLNLPGTALALELIDELEHLRRRVRSLEQLLGGVREAE
;
A
#
# COMPACT_ATOMS: atom_id res chain seq x y z
N MET A 1 -5.56 18.48 13.47
CA MET A 1 -6.98 18.74 13.40
C MET A 1 -7.72 17.55 12.86
N ALA A 2 -8.78 17.19 13.52
CA ALA A 2 -9.58 16.04 13.12
C ALA A 2 -10.08 16.16 11.68
N GLN A 3 -10.43 17.36 11.29
CA GLN A 3 -10.94 17.60 9.95
C GLN A 3 -9.93 17.30 8.88
N ARG A 4 -8.68 17.65 9.14
CA ARG A 4 -7.61 17.40 8.18
C ARG A 4 -7.37 15.90 8.01
N GLN A 5 -7.34 15.18 9.14
CA GLN A 5 -7.17 13.73 9.09
C GLN A 5 -8.36 13.08 8.39
N THR A 6 -9.55 13.59 8.69
CA THR A 6 -10.74 13.10 8.03
C THR A 6 -10.64 13.34 6.53
N GLY A 7 -10.10 14.50 6.14
CA GLY A 7 -9.92 14.81 4.73
C GLY A 7 -9.02 13.80 4.04
N ILE A 8 -7.89 13.48 4.66
CA ILE A 8 -6.98 12.51 4.08
C ILE A 8 -7.62 11.13 4.04
N GLU A 9 -8.26 10.75 5.13
CA GLU A 9 -8.88 9.43 5.20
C GLU A 9 -10.11 9.32 4.34
N GLY A 10 -10.81 10.43 4.15
CA GLY A 10 -12.00 10.44 3.32
C GLY A 10 -11.73 10.56 1.84
N VAL A 11 -10.48 10.87 1.48
CA VAL A 11 -10.11 10.99 0.07
C VAL A 11 -9.90 9.60 -0.51
N LEU A 12 -10.30 9.44 -1.76
CA LEU A 12 -10.03 8.19 -2.48
C LEU A 12 -8.52 8.01 -2.60
N LEU A 13 -8.02 6.96 -1.98
CA LEU A 13 -6.59 6.67 -2.00
C LEU A 13 -6.23 5.92 -3.27
N ASP A 14 -5.86 6.67 -4.29
CA ASP A 14 -5.52 6.11 -5.58
C ASP A 14 -4.16 6.62 -6.04
N GLU A 15 -3.81 6.34 -7.28
CA GLU A 15 -2.52 6.72 -7.83
C GLU A 15 -2.37 8.22 -8.04
N HIS A 16 -3.47 8.95 -7.99
CA HIS A 16 -3.45 10.41 -8.18
C HIS A 16 -3.35 11.17 -6.88
N THR A 17 -3.70 10.54 -5.77
CA THR A 17 -3.55 11.14 -4.45
C THR A 17 -2.08 11.15 -4.08
N VAL A 18 -1.60 12.30 -3.59
CA VAL A 18 -0.20 12.44 -3.22
C VAL A 18 -0.12 12.96 -1.81
N VAL A 19 0.65 12.28 -0.98
CA VAL A 19 0.87 12.69 0.41
C VAL A 19 2.35 12.84 0.69
N THR A 20 2.66 13.72 1.63
CA THR A 20 4.03 13.92 2.10
C THR A 20 4.38 12.84 3.11
N VAL A 21 5.67 12.74 3.43
CA VAL A 21 6.09 11.78 4.46
C VAL A 21 5.46 12.12 5.81
N THR A 22 5.31 13.40 6.12
CA THR A 22 4.68 13.82 7.37
C THR A 22 3.22 13.37 7.41
N GLU A 23 2.51 13.57 6.31
CA GLU A 23 1.12 13.12 6.23
C GLU A 23 1.01 11.62 6.36
N LEU A 24 1.93 10.89 5.75
CA LEU A 24 1.93 9.44 5.83
C LEU A 24 2.14 8.98 7.28
N THR A 25 3.08 9.59 7.99
CA THR A 25 3.31 9.24 9.40
C THR A 25 2.07 9.51 10.24
N GLN A 26 1.38 10.60 9.96
CA GLN A 26 0.17 10.95 10.70
C GLN A 26 -0.96 9.96 10.44
N VAL A 27 -1.16 9.62 9.18
CA VAL A 27 -2.24 8.68 8.82
C VAL A 27 -1.97 7.30 9.37
N CYS A 28 -0.73 6.86 9.34
CA CYS A 28 -0.36 5.51 9.76
C CYS A 28 -0.01 5.42 11.24
N GLY A 29 0.23 6.55 11.89
CA GLY A 29 0.58 6.54 13.32
C GLY A 29 1.96 5.98 13.57
N VAL A 30 2.91 6.26 12.70
CA VAL A 30 4.27 5.74 12.84
C VAL A 30 5.27 6.90 12.73
N SER A 31 6.51 6.61 13.07
CA SER A 31 7.57 7.60 13.00
C SER A 31 8.15 7.66 11.59
N ILE A 32 8.89 8.74 11.32
CA ILE A 32 9.61 8.87 10.06
C ILE A 32 10.63 7.73 9.94
N GLU A 33 11.27 7.35 11.03
CA GLU A 33 12.23 6.26 11.02
C GLU A 33 11.59 4.95 10.57
N GLN A 34 10.37 4.69 11.01
CA GLN A 34 9.66 3.50 10.58
C GLN A 34 9.35 3.55 9.08
N VAL A 35 8.94 4.72 8.59
CA VAL A 35 8.71 4.88 7.17
C VAL A 35 9.99 4.63 6.39
N GLN A 36 11.11 5.16 6.88
CA GLN A 36 12.40 4.95 6.23
C GLN A 36 12.77 3.47 6.17
N LEU A 37 12.51 2.75 7.26
CA LEU A 37 12.77 1.31 7.28
C LEU A 37 11.90 0.58 6.28
N MET A 38 10.62 0.98 6.17
CA MET A 38 9.71 0.36 5.21
C MET A 38 10.16 0.62 3.78
N VAL A 39 10.62 1.83 3.50
CA VAL A 39 11.18 2.14 2.19
C VAL A 39 12.43 1.31 1.93
N GLY A 40 13.29 1.20 2.95
CA GLY A 40 14.51 0.42 2.83
C GLY A 40 14.28 -1.04 2.53
N GLU A 41 13.17 -1.59 3.03
CA GLU A 41 12.80 -2.97 2.77
C GLU A 41 12.04 -3.15 1.46
N GLY A 42 11.84 -2.07 0.72
CA GLY A 42 11.15 -2.16 -0.55
C GLY A 42 9.63 -2.24 -0.42
N MET A 43 9.10 -2.01 0.76
CA MET A 43 7.65 -2.08 0.98
C MET A 43 6.93 -0.88 0.42
N LEU A 44 7.60 0.26 0.40
CA LEU A 44 7.06 1.51 -0.10
C LEU A 44 8.04 2.09 -1.10
N GLN A 45 7.50 2.72 -2.14
CA GLN A 45 8.32 3.34 -3.17
C GLN A 45 7.96 4.82 -3.25
N PRO A 46 8.74 5.65 -2.59
CA PRO A 46 8.47 7.09 -2.63
C PRO A 46 8.83 7.66 -4.00
N ARG A 47 8.16 8.72 -4.35
CA ARG A 47 8.50 9.53 -5.51
C ARG A 47 9.30 10.72 -5.03
N ASN A 48 10.09 11.28 -5.93
CA ASN A 48 10.81 12.52 -5.72
C ASN A 48 11.83 12.45 -4.62
N GLY A 49 13.01 12.10 -4.99
CA GLY A 49 14.07 12.54 -4.21
C GLY A 49 14.79 11.58 -3.35
N ALA A 50 15.99 12.01 -3.07
CA ALA A 50 16.93 11.25 -2.29
C ALA A 50 16.71 11.44 -0.80
N ARG A 51 16.07 12.54 -0.40
CA ARG A 51 15.91 12.85 1.02
C ARG A 51 14.52 12.54 1.49
N PRO A 52 14.38 11.96 2.68
CA PRO A 52 13.06 11.61 3.20
C PRO A 52 12.06 12.76 3.22
N GLU A 53 12.50 13.97 3.51
CA GLU A 53 11.58 15.11 3.58
C GLU A 53 11.03 15.50 2.21
N GLN A 54 11.65 15.01 1.14
CA GLN A 54 11.17 15.27 -0.23
C GLN A 54 10.25 14.17 -0.75
N TRP A 55 10.16 13.08 -0.02
CA TRP A 55 9.39 11.93 -0.47
C TRP A 55 7.91 12.28 -0.64
N ARG A 56 7.33 11.70 -1.66
CA ARG A 56 5.90 11.78 -1.91
C ARG A 56 5.39 10.37 -2.15
N PHE A 57 4.24 10.10 -1.61
CA PHE A 57 3.64 8.76 -1.71
C PHE A 57 2.26 8.89 -2.34
N THR A 58 1.91 7.95 -3.19
CA THR A 58 0.56 7.91 -3.75
C THR A 58 -0.38 7.31 -2.72
N GLY A 59 -1.69 7.48 -2.98
CA GLY A 59 -2.68 6.87 -2.11
C GLY A 59 -2.59 5.36 -2.07
N ILE A 60 -2.14 4.77 -3.17
CA ILE A 60 -1.93 3.33 -3.22
C ILE A 60 -0.85 2.93 -2.21
N GLU A 61 0.22 3.74 -2.12
CA GLU A 61 1.28 3.48 -1.15
C GLU A 61 0.80 3.67 0.28
N VAL A 62 -0.13 4.60 0.49
CA VAL A 62 -0.73 4.78 1.81
C VAL A 62 -1.49 3.54 2.22
N LYS A 63 -2.30 3.00 1.32
CA LYS A 63 -3.03 1.76 1.59
C LYS A 63 -2.07 0.61 1.88
N ARG A 64 -0.99 0.56 1.12
CA ARG A 64 0.01 -0.49 1.29
C ARG A 64 0.69 -0.39 2.65
N ALA A 65 1.01 0.83 3.07
CA ALA A 65 1.62 1.05 4.39
C ALA A 65 0.67 0.60 5.49
N ARG A 66 -0.61 0.94 5.37
CA ARG A 66 -1.59 0.55 6.39
C ARG A 66 -1.75 -0.96 6.46
N ARG A 67 -1.75 -1.61 5.31
CA ARG A 67 -1.83 -3.07 5.25
C ARG A 67 -0.59 -3.70 5.90
N ALA A 68 0.58 -3.16 5.60
CA ALA A 68 1.83 -3.66 6.17
C ALA A 68 1.81 -3.59 7.69
N LEU A 69 1.40 -2.45 8.21
CA LEU A 69 1.36 -2.24 9.65
C LEU A 69 0.35 -3.15 10.33
N ARG A 70 -0.77 -3.39 9.67
CA ARG A 70 -1.79 -4.30 10.18
C ARG A 70 -1.26 -5.73 10.24
N LEU A 71 -0.61 -6.17 9.17
CA LEU A 71 -0.02 -7.50 9.13
C LEU A 71 1.03 -7.68 10.21
N GLN A 72 1.88 -6.67 10.36
CA GLN A 72 2.94 -6.70 11.35
C GLN A 72 2.39 -6.83 12.75
N ARG A 73 1.36 -6.06 13.04
CA ARG A 73 0.73 -6.08 14.36
C ARG A 73 -0.04 -7.36 14.61
N ASP A 74 -0.85 -7.78 13.64
CA ASP A 74 -1.76 -8.90 13.84
C ASP A 74 -1.05 -10.24 13.83
N LEU A 75 0.04 -10.34 13.06
CA LEU A 75 0.78 -11.59 12.93
C LEU A 75 2.13 -11.55 13.63
N ASP A 76 2.43 -10.44 14.29
CA ASP A 76 3.70 -10.27 15.01
C ASP A 76 4.90 -10.54 14.11
N LEU A 77 4.84 -10.01 12.89
CA LEU A 77 5.92 -10.20 11.93
C LEU A 77 7.03 -9.17 12.16
N ASN A 78 8.27 -9.58 11.94
CA ASN A 78 9.35 -8.61 11.87
C ASN A 78 9.27 -7.90 10.52
N LEU A 79 10.12 -6.90 10.34
CA LEU A 79 10.04 -6.07 9.14
C LEU A 79 10.31 -6.86 7.86
N PRO A 80 11.36 -7.69 7.77
CA PRO A 80 11.56 -8.49 6.57
C PRO A 80 10.43 -9.47 6.30
N GLY A 81 9.84 -10.04 7.35
CA GLY A 81 8.70 -10.94 7.20
C GLY A 81 7.49 -10.20 6.66
N THR A 82 7.28 -8.97 7.13
CA THR A 82 6.19 -8.15 6.63
C THR A 82 6.39 -7.82 5.15
N ALA A 83 7.62 -7.49 4.77
CA ALA A 83 7.93 -7.20 3.38
C ALA A 83 7.64 -8.41 2.50
N LEU A 84 8.04 -9.59 2.95
CA LEU A 84 7.76 -10.81 2.20
C LEU A 84 6.27 -11.07 2.08
N ALA A 85 5.54 -10.88 3.17
CA ALA A 85 4.09 -11.08 3.16
C ALA A 85 3.42 -10.16 2.14
N LEU A 86 3.84 -8.89 2.09
CA LEU A 86 3.30 -7.96 1.11
C LEU A 86 3.60 -8.40 -0.31
N GLU A 87 4.81 -8.87 -0.56
CA GLU A 87 5.19 -9.37 -1.87
C GLU A 87 4.30 -10.52 -2.30
N LEU A 88 4.07 -11.47 -1.38
CA LEU A 88 3.25 -12.62 -1.67
C LEU A 88 1.80 -12.23 -1.91
N ILE A 89 1.29 -11.28 -1.14
CA ILE A 89 -0.08 -10.79 -1.33
C ILE A 89 -0.20 -10.09 -2.69
N ASP A 90 0.79 -9.28 -3.06
CA ASP A 90 0.78 -8.63 -4.36
C ASP A 90 0.76 -9.66 -5.49
N GLU A 91 1.57 -10.69 -5.36
CA GLU A 91 1.64 -11.74 -6.36
C GLU A 91 0.31 -12.49 -6.45
N LEU A 92 -0.27 -12.78 -5.29
CA LEU A 92 -1.55 -13.47 -5.22
C LEU A 92 -2.65 -12.63 -5.89
N GLU A 93 -2.68 -11.34 -5.60
CA GLU A 93 -3.67 -10.45 -6.20
C GLU A 93 -3.49 -10.34 -7.70
N HIS A 94 -2.23 -10.29 -8.14
CA HIS A 94 -1.92 -10.26 -9.56
C HIS A 94 -2.43 -11.54 -10.26
N LEU A 95 -2.14 -12.68 -9.66
CA LEU A 95 -2.56 -13.96 -10.22
C LEU A 95 -4.09 -14.10 -10.23
N ARG A 96 -4.73 -13.61 -9.20
CA ARG A 96 -6.20 -13.63 -9.14
C ARG A 96 -6.81 -12.79 -10.25
N ARG A 97 -6.21 -11.64 -10.53
CA ARG A 97 -6.70 -10.80 -11.63
C ARG A 97 -6.50 -11.49 -12.96
N ARG A 98 -5.37 -12.17 -13.14
CA ARG A 98 -5.13 -12.93 -14.38
C ARG A 98 -6.12 -14.05 -14.54
N VAL A 99 -6.42 -14.77 -13.46
CA VAL A 99 -7.41 -15.84 -13.51
C VAL A 99 -8.76 -15.26 -13.91
N ARG A 100 -9.17 -14.16 -13.29
CA ARG A 100 -10.45 -13.54 -13.65
C ARG A 100 -10.50 -13.12 -15.11
N SER A 101 -9.38 -12.57 -15.62
CA SER A 101 -9.32 -12.18 -17.03
C SER A 101 -9.46 -13.39 -17.94
N LEU A 102 -8.77 -14.47 -17.60
CA LEU A 102 -8.86 -15.69 -18.40
C LEU A 102 -10.25 -16.29 -18.32
N GLU A 103 -10.85 -16.27 -17.14
CA GLU A 103 -12.22 -16.76 -16.97
C GLU A 103 -13.20 -15.94 -17.77
N GLN A 104 -12.99 -14.64 -17.88
CA GLN A 104 -13.85 -13.79 -18.68
C GLN A 104 -13.75 -14.13 -20.17
N LEU A 105 -12.56 -14.46 -20.63
CA LEU A 105 -12.38 -14.89 -22.02
C LEU A 105 -13.11 -16.18 -22.30
N LEU A 106 -13.10 -17.10 -21.34
CA LEU A 106 -13.82 -18.36 -21.45
C LEU A 106 -15.24 -18.24 -20.95
N GLY A 107 -15.47 -17.27 -20.06
CA GLY A 107 -16.73 -17.11 -19.36
C GLY A 107 -17.89 -16.74 -20.26
N GLY A 108 -17.60 -16.07 -21.37
CA GLY A 108 -18.63 -15.81 -22.36
C GLY A 108 -19.26 -17.09 -22.86
N VAL A 109 -18.43 -18.14 -22.98
CA VAL A 109 -18.92 -19.45 -23.37
C VAL A 109 -19.73 -20.08 -22.24
N ARG A 110 -19.21 -19.99 -21.03
CA ARG A 110 -19.87 -20.59 -19.86
C ARG A 110 -21.16 -19.89 -19.52
N GLU A 111 -21.20 -18.61 -19.67
CA GLU A 111 -22.41 -17.86 -19.38
C GLU A 111 -23.47 -18.10 -20.41
N ALA A 112 -23.10 -18.51 -21.60
CA ALA A 112 -24.03 -18.85 -22.63
C ALA A 112 -24.77 -20.16 -22.33
N GLU A 113 -24.22 -20.92 -21.41
CA GLU A 113 -24.86 -22.15 -20.98
C GLU A 113 -25.97 -21.85 -19.97
#